data_df0446d487b570358d27d08f58dd0949
#
_entry.id   df0446d487b570358d27d08f58dd0949
#
_cell.length_a   1.000
_cell.length_b   1.000
_cell.length_c   1.000
_cell.angle_alpha   90.00
_cell.angle_beta   90.00
_cell.angle_gamma   90.00
#
_symmetry.space_group_name_H-M   'P 1'
#
loop_
_entity.id
_entity.type
_entity.pdbx_description
1 polymer ?
#
loop_
_entity_poly.entity_id
_entity_poly.type
_entity_poly.pdbx_seq_one_letter_code
_entity_poly.pdbx_strand_id
1 'polypeptide(L)'
;QIGYMMAFILFFVLLLMVLIGSHLTKEKLIVEQQDRLDQELLDYVEKLEVMHDELASFRHDYINVLLTLDEGIRTKNMIQIEQIYHEVIAPTFKLINHRELDIVKLSRISIPEVKSLLSVKLIDAQRENIHVMIDIPESIEETTLPRVDFIRMISILDDNGIEEASNSKDKVLQIAFFENKENQYFIVRNSSEKQNMNLEQIYEKQYSSKKEHRGYGLYSLKRMIDDTAKATLETSFKDCFFTQTIRIKKQ
;
A
#
# COMPACT_ATOMS: atom_id res chain seq x y z
N GLN A 1 0.86 47.41 51.62
CA GLN A 1 -0.49 47.03 51.10
C GLN A 1 -0.61 47.34 49.59
N ILE A 2 -0.19 48.53 49.11
CA ILE A 2 -0.28 48.94 47.70
C ILE A 2 0.56 48.00 46.79
N GLY A 3 1.75 47.58 47.20
CA GLY A 3 2.63 46.66 46.42
C GLY A 3 2.01 45.30 46.21
N TYR A 4 1.35 44.71 47.21
CA TYR A 4 0.67 43.40 47.06
C TYR A 4 -0.56 43.51 46.16
N MET A 5 -1.27 44.61 46.18
CA MET A 5 -2.41 44.85 45.30
C MET A 5 -1.97 44.99 43.85
N MET A 6 -0.86 45.68 43.57
CA MET A 6 -0.28 45.79 42.23
C MET A 6 0.21 44.43 41.72
N ALA A 7 0.87 43.65 42.55
CA ALA A 7 1.33 42.29 42.17
C ALA A 7 0.14 41.38 41.84
N PHE A 8 -0.94 41.48 42.60
CA PHE A 8 -2.16 40.70 42.36
C PHE A 8 -2.83 41.05 41.02
N ILE A 9 -2.92 42.38 40.74
CA ILE A 9 -3.47 42.87 39.46
C ILE A 9 -2.59 42.38 38.28
N LEU A 10 -1.27 42.50 38.40
CA LEU A 10 -0.34 42.03 37.37
C LEU A 10 -0.46 40.52 37.10
N PHE A 11 -0.57 39.74 38.19
CA PHE A 11 -0.79 38.29 38.06
C PHE A 11 -2.10 37.98 37.33
N PHE A 12 -3.17 38.70 37.65
CA PHE A 12 -4.47 38.45 37.00
C PHE A 12 -4.47 38.85 35.53
N VAL A 13 -3.79 39.94 35.17
CA VAL A 13 -3.60 40.37 33.77
C VAL A 13 -2.78 39.33 32.98
N LEU A 14 -1.68 38.81 33.56
CA LEU A 14 -0.88 37.77 32.94
C LEU A 14 -1.68 36.47 32.74
N LEU A 15 -2.45 36.07 33.75
CA LEU A 15 -3.32 34.89 33.66
C LEU A 15 -4.37 35.05 32.53
N LEU A 16 -4.99 36.22 32.45
CA LEU A 16 -5.97 36.53 31.41
C LEU A 16 -5.33 36.50 30.01
N MET A 17 -4.12 37.06 29.84
CA MET A 17 -3.37 36.98 28.58
C MET A 17 -3.07 35.55 28.17
N VAL A 18 -2.67 34.70 29.11
CA VAL A 18 -2.42 33.27 28.83
C VAL A 18 -3.70 32.56 28.42
N LEU A 19 -4.81 32.82 29.10
CA LEU A 19 -6.10 32.21 28.77
C LEU A 19 -6.60 32.63 27.37
N ILE A 20 -6.53 33.94 27.07
CA ILE A 20 -6.90 34.45 25.75
C ILE A 20 -5.98 33.89 24.68
N GLY A 21 -4.66 33.86 24.88
CA GLY A 21 -3.69 33.31 23.96
C GLY A 21 -3.93 31.81 23.69
N SER A 22 -4.25 31.05 24.74
CA SER A 22 -4.56 29.60 24.57
C SER A 22 -5.87 29.38 23.82
N HIS A 23 -6.87 30.24 24.01
CA HIS A 23 -8.15 30.17 23.30
C HIS A 23 -7.96 30.47 21.81
N LEU A 24 -7.26 31.55 21.47
CA LEU A 24 -6.97 31.91 20.08
C LEU A 24 -6.14 30.83 19.33
N THR A 25 -5.18 30.21 20.06
CA THR A 25 -4.38 29.13 19.45
C THR A 25 -5.21 27.89 19.18
N LYS A 26 -6.14 27.53 20.07
CA LYS A 26 -7.08 26.42 19.86
C LYS A 26 -8.03 26.66 18.70
N GLU A 27 -8.61 27.86 18.62
CA GLU A 27 -9.47 28.21 17.48
C GLU A 27 -8.73 28.13 16.15
N LYS A 28 -7.50 28.66 16.10
CA LYS A 28 -6.66 28.60 14.91
C LYS A 28 -6.36 27.14 14.51
N LEU A 29 -6.05 26.29 15.48
CA LEU A 29 -5.79 24.87 15.23
C LEU A 29 -7.02 24.13 14.68
N ILE A 30 -8.21 24.44 15.19
CA ILE A 30 -9.47 23.86 14.72
C ILE A 30 -9.74 24.28 13.27
N VAL A 31 -9.57 25.58 12.95
CA VAL A 31 -9.74 26.06 11.58
C VAL A 31 -8.74 25.41 10.62
N GLU A 32 -7.46 25.33 11.00
CA GLU A 32 -6.45 24.64 10.18
C GLU A 32 -6.74 23.16 9.97
N GLN A 33 -7.33 22.48 10.96
CA GLN A 33 -7.77 21.08 10.81
C GLN A 33 -8.97 20.97 9.87
N GLN A 34 -9.90 21.89 9.98
CA GLN A 34 -11.09 21.94 9.11
C GLN A 34 -10.67 22.16 7.66
N ASP A 35 -9.82 23.14 7.40
CA ASP A 35 -9.30 23.45 6.07
C ASP A 35 -8.57 22.25 5.43
N ARG A 36 -7.81 21.49 6.24
CA ARG A 36 -7.16 20.25 5.75
C ARG A 36 -8.18 19.18 5.36
N LEU A 37 -9.20 18.97 6.21
CA LEU A 37 -10.25 17.99 5.92
C LEU A 37 -11.04 18.37 4.67
N ASP A 38 -11.32 19.66 4.49
CA ASP A 38 -12.01 20.17 3.31
C ASP A 38 -11.16 19.98 2.04
N GLN A 39 -9.85 20.20 2.13
CA GLN A 39 -8.93 19.91 1.02
C GLN A 39 -8.85 18.42 0.70
N GLU A 40 -8.72 17.56 1.69
CA GLU A 40 -8.73 16.10 1.50
C GLU A 40 -10.04 15.61 0.87
N LEU A 41 -11.17 16.21 1.27
CA LEU A 41 -12.46 15.91 0.68
C LEU A 41 -12.56 16.35 -0.78
N LEU A 42 -12.06 17.53 -1.11
CA LEU A 42 -12.02 18.02 -2.49
C LEU A 42 -11.16 17.12 -3.38
N ASP A 43 -9.95 16.75 -2.91
CA ASP A 43 -9.07 15.81 -3.62
C ASP A 43 -9.73 14.43 -3.82
N TYR A 44 -10.51 13.99 -2.85
CA TYR A 44 -11.27 12.74 -2.95
C TYR A 44 -12.38 12.83 -3.98
N VAL A 45 -13.13 13.93 -3.99
CA VAL A 45 -14.20 14.19 -4.98
C VAL A 45 -13.62 14.24 -6.39
N GLU A 46 -12.52 14.96 -6.60
CA GLU A 46 -11.85 15.04 -7.89
C GLU A 46 -11.42 13.63 -8.40
N LYS A 47 -10.85 12.80 -7.52
CA LYS A 47 -10.51 11.41 -7.86
C LYS A 47 -11.73 10.57 -8.23
N LEU A 48 -12.86 10.78 -7.55
CA LEU A 48 -14.12 10.10 -7.88
C LEU A 48 -14.67 10.54 -9.24
N GLU A 49 -14.58 11.83 -9.56
CA GLU A 49 -15.00 12.35 -10.87
C GLU A 49 -14.16 11.76 -12.00
N VAL A 50 -12.82 11.75 -11.86
CA VAL A 50 -11.91 11.12 -12.83
C VAL A 50 -12.25 9.65 -13.02
N MET A 51 -12.45 8.91 -11.94
CA MET A 51 -12.81 7.49 -12.00
C MET A 51 -14.18 7.26 -12.64
N HIS A 52 -15.15 8.15 -12.39
CA HIS A 52 -16.47 8.10 -13.03
C HIS A 52 -16.37 8.32 -14.55
N ASP A 53 -15.56 9.28 -14.98
CA ASP A 53 -15.35 9.58 -16.40
C ASP A 53 -14.62 8.43 -17.10
N GLU A 54 -13.60 7.83 -16.46
CA GLU A 54 -12.93 6.63 -16.97
C GLU A 54 -13.92 5.46 -17.12
N LEU A 55 -14.80 5.24 -16.15
CA LEU A 55 -15.85 4.22 -16.22
C LEU A 55 -16.88 4.50 -17.33
N ALA A 56 -17.22 5.76 -17.53
CA ALA A 56 -18.15 6.16 -18.60
C ALA A 56 -17.53 5.92 -19.98
N SER A 57 -16.25 6.27 -20.16
CA SER A 57 -15.49 5.98 -21.37
C SER A 57 -15.35 4.49 -21.62
N PHE A 58 -14.96 3.73 -20.62
CA PHE A 58 -14.85 2.27 -20.70
C PHE A 58 -16.19 1.63 -21.10
N ARG A 59 -17.30 2.06 -20.51
CA ARG A 59 -18.64 1.55 -20.86
C ARG A 59 -18.99 1.84 -22.31
N HIS A 60 -18.70 3.04 -22.80
CA HIS A 60 -18.94 3.43 -24.20
C HIS A 60 -18.14 2.53 -25.15
N ASP A 61 -16.85 2.35 -24.89
CA ASP A 61 -15.98 1.53 -25.74
C ASP A 61 -16.38 0.05 -25.72
N TYR A 62 -16.77 -0.46 -24.55
CA TYR A 62 -17.26 -1.82 -24.41
C TYR A 62 -18.55 -2.06 -25.18
N ILE A 63 -19.50 -1.11 -25.16
CA ILE A 63 -20.74 -1.19 -25.95
C ILE A 63 -20.42 -1.19 -27.44
N ASN A 64 -19.49 -0.37 -27.91
CA ASN A 64 -19.08 -0.33 -29.32
C ASN A 64 -18.48 -1.67 -29.78
N VAL A 65 -17.66 -2.29 -28.97
CA VAL A 65 -17.10 -3.64 -29.24
C VAL A 65 -18.23 -4.67 -29.36
N LEU A 66 -19.18 -4.66 -28.44
CA LEU A 66 -20.34 -5.59 -28.49
C LEU A 66 -21.22 -5.38 -29.72
N LEU A 67 -21.50 -4.13 -30.08
CA LEU A 67 -22.30 -3.80 -31.28
C LEU A 67 -21.61 -4.26 -32.57
N THR A 68 -20.30 -4.06 -32.65
CA THR A 68 -19.53 -4.47 -33.84
C THR A 68 -19.41 -5.99 -33.94
N LEU A 69 -19.32 -6.69 -32.79
CA LEU A 69 -19.37 -8.15 -32.73
C LEU A 69 -20.75 -8.69 -33.17
N ASP A 70 -21.85 -8.09 -32.66
CA ASP A 70 -23.23 -8.47 -33.03
C ASP A 70 -23.44 -8.31 -34.55
N GLU A 71 -22.98 -7.21 -35.13
CA GLU A 71 -23.06 -6.99 -36.57
C GLU A 71 -22.25 -8.03 -37.37
N GLY A 72 -21.01 -8.32 -36.93
CA GLY A 72 -20.17 -9.34 -37.54
C GLY A 72 -20.82 -10.72 -37.51
N ILE A 73 -21.44 -11.09 -36.41
CA ILE A 73 -22.18 -12.36 -36.26
C ILE A 73 -23.42 -12.38 -37.15
N ARG A 74 -24.22 -11.30 -37.15
CA ARG A 74 -25.45 -11.19 -37.95
C ARG A 74 -25.17 -11.24 -39.45
N THR A 75 -24.09 -10.61 -39.89
CA THR A 75 -23.66 -10.61 -41.28
C THR A 75 -22.80 -11.81 -41.66
N LYS A 76 -22.49 -12.69 -40.70
CA LYS A 76 -21.57 -13.84 -40.86
C LYS A 76 -20.18 -13.43 -41.39
N ASN A 77 -19.75 -12.21 -41.05
CA ASN A 77 -18.45 -11.68 -41.45
C ASN A 77 -17.36 -12.16 -40.46
N MET A 78 -16.81 -13.31 -40.76
CA MET A 78 -15.80 -13.95 -39.89
C MET A 78 -14.50 -13.13 -39.79
N ILE A 79 -14.13 -12.42 -40.83
CA ILE A 79 -12.95 -11.58 -40.87
C ILE A 79 -13.07 -10.42 -39.84
N GLN A 80 -14.25 -9.80 -39.77
CA GLN A 80 -14.53 -8.73 -38.82
C GLN A 80 -14.53 -9.23 -37.37
N ILE A 81 -15.08 -10.43 -37.12
CA ILE A 81 -15.07 -11.06 -35.80
C ILE A 81 -13.66 -11.40 -35.35
N GLU A 82 -12.83 -11.99 -36.23
CA GLU A 82 -11.42 -12.31 -35.95
C GLU A 82 -10.60 -11.05 -35.68
N GLN A 83 -10.84 -9.98 -36.42
CA GLN A 83 -10.15 -8.72 -36.22
C GLN A 83 -10.45 -8.11 -34.84
N ILE A 84 -11.74 -8.03 -34.45
CA ILE A 84 -12.12 -7.56 -33.09
C ILE A 84 -11.54 -8.46 -32.02
N TYR A 85 -11.56 -9.78 -32.24
CA TYR A 85 -10.98 -10.70 -31.29
C TYR A 85 -9.48 -10.43 -31.06
N HIS A 86 -8.70 -10.28 -32.13
CA HIS A 86 -7.25 -10.07 -32.02
C HIS A 86 -6.87 -8.66 -31.57
N GLU A 87 -7.60 -7.63 -31.96
CA GLU A 87 -7.26 -6.24 -31.62
C GLU A 87 -7.75 -5.82 -30.23
N VAL A 88 -8.91 -6.33 -29.78
CA VAL A 88 -9.54 -5.87 -28.55
C VAL A 88 -9.62 -6.98 -27.50
N ILE A 89 -10.16 -8.15 -27.87
CA ILE A 89 -10.49 -9.20 -26.89
C ILE A 89 -9.24 -9.96 -26.44
N ALA A 90 -8.38 -10.39 -27.34
CA ALA A 90 -7.19 -11.17 -27.00
C ALA A 90 -6.17 -10.39 -26.15
N PRO A 91 -5.88 -9.10 -26.41
CA PRO A 91 -5.05 -8.27 -25.52
C PRO A 91 -5.69 -8.10 -24.13
N THR A 92 -7.01 -7.88 -24.08
CA THR A 92 -7.76 -7.75 -22.81
C THR A 92 -7.70 -9.06 -22.01
N PHE A 93 -7.83 -10.21 -22.64
CA PHE A 93 -7.65 -11.52 -21.99
C PHE A 93 -6.23 -11.71 -21.43
N LYS A 94 -5.19 -11.26 -22.13
CA LYS A 94 -3.81 -11.31 -21.61
C LYS A 94 -3.64 -10.43 -20.38
N LEU A 95 -4.24 -9.24 -20.39
CA LEU A 95 -4.24 -8.32 -19.24
C LEU A 95 -5.05 -8.87 -18.05
N ILE A 96 -6.21 -9.49 -18.31
CA ILE A 96 -7.11 -10.05 -17.31
C ILE A 96 -6.52 -11.33 -16.70
N ASN A 97 -5.97 -12.24 -17.49
CA ASN A 97 -5.44 -13.52 -16.99
C ASN A 97 -4.29 -13.37 -15.98
N HIS A 98 -3.47 -12.30 -16.10
CA HIS A 98 -2.48 -11.99 -15.07
C HIS A 98 -3.10 -11.25 -13.87
N ARG A 99 -4.16 -10.43 -14.07
CA ARG A 99 -4.81 -9.65 -12.99
C ARG A 99 -5.85 -10.46 -12.20
N GLU A 100 -6.65 -11.28 -12.89
CA GLU A 100 -7.71 -12.05 -12.22
C GLU A 100 -7.17 -13.14 -11.28
N LEU A 101 -6.09 -13.80 -11.63
CA LEU A 101 -5.48 -14.83 -10.77
C LEU A 101 -4.98 -14.24 -9.45
N ASP A 102 -4.40 -13.05 -9.47
CA ASP A 102 -3.89 -12.40 -8.26
C ASP A 102 -5.01 -11.77 -7.41
N ILE A 103 -6.03 -11.18 -8.05
CA ILE A 103 -7.22 -10.68 -7.35
C ILE A 103 -8.01 -11.83 -6.72
N VAL A 104 -8.16 -12.96 -7.42
CA VAL A 104 -8.82 -14.16 -6.89
C VAL A 104 -8.06 -14.69 -5.68
N LYS A 105 -6.73 -14.69 -5.70
CA LYS A 105 -5.93 -15.11 -4.54
C LYS A 105 -6.09 -14.16 -3.34
N LEU A 106 -6.17 -12.85 -3.57
CA LEU A 106 -6.47 -11.88 -2.52
C LEU A 106 -7.86 -12.08 -1.89
N SER A 107 -8.81 -12.71 -2.60
CA SER A 107 -10.13 -13.02 -2.02
C SER A 107 -10.05 -13.99 -0.84
N ARG A 108 -8.97 -14.78 -0.75
CA ARG A 108 -8.71 -15.69 0.37
C ARG A 108 -8.28 -14.99 1.65
N ILE A 109 -7.98 -13.69 1.62
CA ILE A 109 -7.71 -12.90 2.82
C ILE A 109 -9.05 -12.35 3.33
N SER A 110 -9.47 -12.82 4.51
CA SER A 110 -10.71 -12.36 5.16
C SER A 110 -10.50 -11.09 5.99
N ILE A 111 -9.25 -10.61 6.16
CA ILE A 111 -8.91 -9.36 6.84
C ILE A 111 -9.03 -8.19 5.84
N PRO A 112 -10.09 -7.34 5.93
CA PRO A 112 -10.38 -6.35 4.89
C PRO A 112 -9.26 -5.32 4.68
N GLU A 113 -8.62 -4.90 5.77
CA GLU A 113 -7.56 -3.89 5.75
C GLU A 113 -6.29 -4.40 5.04
N VAL A 114 -5.93 -5.67 5.29
CA VAL A 114 -4.79 -6.33 4.62
C VAL A 114 -5.07 -6.52 3.14
N LYS A 115 -6.28 -6.98 2.81
CA LYS A 115 -6.73 -7.14 1.43
C LYS A 115 -6.69 -5.82 0.66
N SER A 116 -7.21 -4.74 1.25
CA SER A 116 -7.20 -3.41 0.66
C SER A 116 -5.78 -2.90 0.44
N LEU A 117 -4.91 -3.02 1.45
CA LEU A 117 -3.51 -2.62 1.35
C LEU A 117 -2.81 -3.35 0.20
N LEU A 118 -2.88 -4.69 0.17
CA LEU A 118 -2.24 -5.48 -0.88
C LEU A 118 -2.79 -5.14 -2.28
N SER A 119 -4.10 -4.87 -2.39
CA SER A 119 -4.69 -4.45 -3.66
C SER A 119 -4.08 -3.15 -4.19
N VAL A 120 -3.89 -2.15 -3.31
CA VAL A 120 -3.24 -0.88 -3.67
C VAL A 120 -1.78 -1.11 -4.06
N LYS A 121 -1.03 -1.90 -3.27
CA LYS A 121 0.38 -2.21 -3.56
C LYS A 121 0.58 -2.95 -4.88
N LEU A 122 -0.36 -3.84 -5.24
CA LEU A 122 -0.35 -4.50 -6.55
C LEU A 122 -0.51 -3.51 -7.70
N ILE A 123 -1.43 -2.55 -7.57
CA ILE A 123 -1.64 -1.51 -8.57
C ILE A 123 -0.37 -0.66 -8.71
N ASP A 124 0.24 -0.26 -7.60
CA ASP A 124 1.47 0.53 -7.63
C ASP A 124 2.63 -0.23 -8.28
N ALA A 125 2.81 -1.52 -7.95
CA ALA A 125 3.82 -2.37 -8.58
C ALA A 125 3.58 -2.52 -10.10
N GLN A 126 2.33 -2.66 -10.53
CA GLN A 126 1.99 -2.76 -11.95
C GLN A 126 2.27 -1.46 -12.72
N ARG A 127 2.06 -0.30 -12.10
CA ARG A 127 2.43 1.01 -12.69
C ARG A 127 3.93 1.12 -12.96
N GLU A 128 4.75 0.51 -12.11
CA GLU A 128 6.21 0.43 -12.25
C GLU A 128 6.67 -0.68 -13.23
N ASN A 129 5.72 -1.37 -13.90
CA ASN A 129 5.95 -2.53 -14.76
C ASN A 129 6.65 -3.69 -14.05
N ILE A 130 6.36 -3.89 -12.77
CA ILE A 130 6.86 -5.02 -12.00
C ILE A 130 5.95 -6.22 -12.24
N HIS A 131 6.57 -7.37 -12.51
CA HIS A 131 5.87 -8.65 -12.58
C HIS A 131 5.59 -9.16 -11.17
N VAL A 132 4.34 -9.08 -10.75
CA VAL A 132 3.91 -9.50 -9.41
C VAL A 132 3.37 -10.93 -9.45
N MET A 133 3.76 -11.73 -8.48
CA MET A 133 3.23 -13.06 -8.22
C MET A 133 2.73 -13.13 -6.78
N ILE A 134 1.48 -13.56 -6.59
CA ILE A 134 0.87 -13.75 -5.26
C ILE A 134 0.65 -15.23 -5.01
N ASP A 135 0.98 -15.69 -3.81
CA ASP A 135 0.71 -17.04 -3.35
C ASP A 135 0.00 -17.02 -1.99
N ILE A 136 -1.29 -17.36 -2.02
CA ILE A 136 -2.16 -17.45 -0.83
C ILE A 136 -2.90 -18.79 -0.99
N PRO A 137 -2.29 -19.90 -0.53
CA PRO A 137 -2.83 -21.25 -0.78
C PRO A 137 -4.14 -21.50 -0.04
N GLU A 138 -4.31 -20.93 1.16
CA GLU A 138 -5.44 -21.16 2.05
C GLU A 138 -6.07 -19.83 2.49
N SER A 139 -7.32 -19.88 2.98
CA SER A 139 -8.00 -18.69 3.52
C SER A 139 -7.36 -18.26 4.83
N ILE A 140 -7.06 -16.95 4.95
CA ILE A 140 -6.54 -16.31 6.14
C ILE A 140 -7.65 -15.52 6.80
N GLU A 141 -8.15 -16.00 7.94
CA GLU A 141 -9.30 -15.42 8.61
C GLU A 141 -8.92 -14.26 9.53
N GLU A 142 -7.81 -14.40 10.27
CA GLU A 142 -7.37 -13.43 11.27
C GLU A 142 -5.85 -13.43 11.45
N THR A 143 -5.32 -12.46 12.16
CA THR A 143 -3.94 -12.42 12.63
C THR A 143 -3.89 -12.22 14.13
N THR A 144 -2.88 -12.82 14.79
CA THR A 144 -2.68 -12.68 16.24
C THR A 144 -1.95 -11.39 16.64
N LEU A 145 -1.42 -10.65 15.67
CA LEU A 145 -0.87 -9.33 15.91
C LEU A 145 -1.98 -8.27 15.94
N PRO A 146 -1.79 -7.15 16.66
CA PRO A 146 -2.65 -5.99 16.53
C PRO A 146 -2.73 -5.57 15.06
N ARG A 147 -3.94 -5.39 14.54
CA ARG A 147 -4.18 -5.15 13.10
C ARG A 147 -3.36 -3.98 12.55
N VAL A 148 -3.31 -2.88 13.29
CA VAL A 148 -2.58 -1.66 12.89
C VAL A 148 -1.08 -1.95 12.74
N ASP A 149 -0.50 -2.69 13.69
CA ASP A 149 0.92 -3.03 13.66
C ASP A 149 1.22 -3.98 12.48
N PHE A 150 0.37 -4.99 12.27
CA PHE A 150 0.53 -5.91 11.15
C PHE A 150 0.45 -5.21 9.80
N ILE A 151 -0.57 -4.36 9.59
CA ILE A 151 -0.71 -3.56 8.37
C ILE A 151 0.51 -2.69 8.13
N ARG A 152 1.03 -2.05 9.18
CA ARG A 152 2.22 -1.21 9.08
C ARG A 152 3.47 -2.00 8.72
N MET A 153 3.64 -3.19 9.32
CA MET A 153 4.76 -4.09 9.01
C MET A 153 4.74 -4.54 7.55
N ILE A 154 3.59 -5.04 7.07
CA ILE A 154 3.48 -5.50 5.67
C ILE A 154 3.59 -4.35 4.68
N SER A 155 3.05 -3.16 4.98
CA SER A 155 3.22 -1.98 4.13
C SER A 155 4.70 -1.62 3.94
N ILE A 156 5.50 -1.66 5.01
CA ILE A 156 6.94 -1.37 4.92
C ILE A 156 7.66 -2.41 4.05
N LEU A 157 7.31 -3.69 4.18
CA LEU A 157 7.91 -4.75 3.36
C LEU A 157 7.54 -4.60 1.89
N ASP A 158 6.27 -4.36 1.59
CA ASP A 158 5.77 -4.21 0.23
C ASP A 158 6.39 -2.99 -0.44
N ASP A 159 6.44 -1.83 0.26
CA ASP A 159 7.07 -0.61 -0.26
C ASP A 159 8.54 -0.83 -0.59
N ASN A 160 9.27 -1.49 0.31
CA ASN A 160 10.68 -1.82 0.10
C ASN A 160 10.84 -2.80 -1.08
N GLY A 161 10.00 -3.82 -1.18
CA GLY A 161 10.01 -4.81 -2.26
C GLY A 161 9.71 -4.17 -3.63
N ILE A 162 8.70 -3.31 -3.71
CA ILE A 162 8.34 -2.58 -4.93
C ILE A 162 9.48 -1.65 -5.35
N GLU A 163 10.04 -0.88 -4.42
CA GLU A 163 11.12 0.05 -4.71
C GLU A 163 12.38 -0.67 -5.23
N GLU A 164 12.78 -1.77 -4.60
CA GLU A 164 13.95 -2.55 -5.06
C GLU A 164 13.68 -3.25 -6.38
N ALA A 165 12.51 -3.87 -6.57
CA ALA A 165 12.13 -4.51 -7.82
C ALA A 165 12.09 -3.51 -8.99
N SER A 166 11.56 -2.30 -8.78
CA SER A 166 11.48 -1.27 -9.82
C SER A 166 12.86 -0.85 -10.36
N ASN A 167 13.88 -0.91 -9.50
CA ASN A 167 15.27 -0.58 -9.82
C ASN A 167 16.07 -1.78 -10.34
N SER A 168 15.52 -2.98 -10.32
CA SER A 168 16.20 -4.19 -10.82
C SER A 168 15.88 -4.46 -12.29
N LYS A 169 16.75 -5.22 -12.95
CA LYS A 169 16.58 -5.60 -14.37
C LYS A 169 15.38 -6.51 -14.59
N ASP A 170 15.18 -7.47 -13.67
CA ASP A 170 14.16 -8.52 -13.81
C ASP A 170 12.77 -8.04 -13.41
N LYS A 171 12.67 -6.99 -12.58
CA LYS A 171 11.41 -6.37 -12.13
C LYS A 171 10.40 -7.39 -11.61
N VAL A 172 10.80 -8.24 -10.66
CA VAL A 172 9.95 -9.29 -10.09
C VAL A 172 9.68 -9.02 -8.62
N LEU A 173 8.40 -9.15 -8.22
CA LEU A 173 7.93 -9.10 -6.83
C LEU A 173 7.06 -10.32 -6.56
N GLN A 174 7.36 -11.04 -5.50
CA GLN A 174 6.59 -12.20 -5.05
C GLN A 174 6.10 -11.95 -3.62
N ILE A 175 4.81 -12.13 -3.40
CA ILE A 175 4.18 -11.99 -2.08
C ILE A 175 3.51 -13.31 -1.74
N ALA A 176 3.84 -13.89 -0.58
CA ALA A 176 3.16 -15.08 -0.09
C ALA A 176 2.60 -14.82 1.30
N PHE A 177 1.36 -15.29 1.55
CA PHE A 177 0.73 -15.25 2.85
C PHE A 177 0.03 -16.58 3.12
N PHE A 178 0.52 -17.31 4.07
CA PHE A 178 0.01 -18.63 4.43
C PHE A 178 0.20 -18.92 5.91
N GLU A 179 -0.43 -19.97 6.39
CA GLU A 179 -0.33 -20.37 7.79
C GLU A 179 -0.24 -21.88 7.97
N ASN A 180 0.30 -22.28 9.08
CA ASN A 180 0.23 -23.66 9.58
C ASN A 180 -0.41 -23.67 10.98
N LYS A 181 -0.35 -24.80 11.66
CA LYS A 181 -0.95 -24.96 13.02
C LYS A 181 -0.37 -23.98 14.05
N GLU A 182 0.90 -23.60 13.92
CA GLU A 182 1.64 -22.84 14.92
C GLU A 182 1.91 -21.39 14.51
N ASN A 183 2.09 -21.14 13.24
CA ASN A 183 2.59 -19.86 12.74
C ASN A 183 1.84 -19.38 11.49
N GLN A 184 1.78 -18.06 11.30
CA GLN A 184 1.49 -17.41 10.04
C GLN A 184 2.79 -16.88 9.44
N TYR A 185 2.87 -16.86 8.11
CA TYR A 185 4.04 -16.40 7.35
C TYR A 185 3.61 -15.38 6.32
N PHE A 186 4.18 -14.19 6.41
CA PHE A 186 4.07 -13.19 5.36
C PHE A 186 5.45 -12.99 4.75
N ILE A 187 5.57 -13.25 3.46
CA ILE A 187 6.85 -13.27 2.74
C ILE A 187 6.78 -12.28 1.59
N VAL A 188 7.77 -11.41 1.51
CA VAL A 188 8.02 -10.55 0.35
C VAL A 188 9.38 -10.92 -0.22
N ARG A 189 9.42 -11.26 -1.50
CA ARG A 189 10.63 -11.58 -2.24
C ARG A 189 10.68 -10.75 -3.51
N ASN A 190 11.73 -9.98 -3.67
CA ASN A 190 11.92 -9.11 -4.82
C ASN A 190 13.27 -9.33 -5.51
N SER A 191 13.31 -9.10 -6.81
CA SER A 191 14.56 -9.04 -7.56
C SER A 191 15.40 -7.83 -7.11
N SER A 192 16.73 -8.00 -7.03
CA SER A 192 17.66 -6.95 -6.64
C SER A 192 19.04 -7.19 -7.28
N GLU A 193 19.69 -6.13 -7.74
CA GLU A 193 21.02 -6.21 -8.35
C GLU A 193 22.17 -6.05 -7.33
N LYS A 194 21.87 -5.83 -6.06
CA LYS A 194 22.85 -5.60 -5.01
C LYS A 194 23.53 -6.90 -4.60
N GLN A 195 24.75 -7.16 -5.11
CA GLN A 195 25.47 -8.42 -4.88
C GLN A 195 26.13 -8.55 -3.48
N ASN A 196 26.39 -7.44 -2.76
CA ASN A 196 27.08 -7.45 -1.46
C ASN A 196 26.35 -6.61 -0.42
N MET A 197 25.14 -7.08 -0.02
CA MET A 197 24.38 -6.38 1.01
C MET A 197 24.74 -6.92 2.40
N ASN A 198 25.24 -6.05 3.29
CA ASN A 198 25.37 -6.42 4.69
C ASN A 198 24.00 -6.42 5.34
N LEU A 199 23.42 -7.62 5.55
CA LEU A 199 22.08 -7.82 6.05
C LEU A 199 21.87 -7.27 7.49
N GLU A 200 22.92 -7.09 8.27
CA GLU A 200 22.82 -6.51 9.60
C GLU A 200 22.67 -4.98 9.53
N GLN A 201 23.36 -4.34 8.61
CA GLN A 201 23.34 -2.88 8.46
C GLN A 201 22.06 -2.31 7.86
N ILE A 202 21.29 -3.09 7.10
CA ILE A 202 20.03 -2.61 6.49
C ILE A 202 18.97 -2.19 7.51
N TYR A 203 19.08 -2.67 8.75
CA TYR A 203 18.20 -2.33 9.86
C TYR A 203 18.72 -1.19 10.74
N GLU A 204 19.90 -0.63 10.44
CA GLU A 204 20.42 0.52 11.18
C GLU A 204 19.66 1.80 10.83
N LYS A 205 19.61 2.71 11.82
CA LYS A 205 18.95 4.01 11.66
C LYS A 205 19.66 4.81 10.56
N GLN A 206 18.89 5.31 9.59
CA GLN A 206 19.38 6.09 8.46
C GLN A 206 20.21 5.29 7.41
N TYR A 207 20.25 3.98 7.47
CA TYR A 207 20.80 3.19 6.38
C TYR A 207 19.84 3.30 5.17
N SER A 208 20.24 4.07 4.18
CA SER A 208 19.61 4.17 2.88
C SER A 208 20.66 4.26 1.81
N SER A 209 20.49 3.52 0.74
CA SER A 209 21.35 3.64 -0.45
C SER A 209 21.08 4.95 -1.23
N LYS A 210 20.10 5.77 -0.80
CA LYS A 210 19.69 7.03 -1.45
C LYS A 210 19.84 8.22 -0.51
N LYS A 211 20.24 9.37 -1.07
CA LYS A 211 20.68 10.59 -0.39
C LYS A 211 19.60 11.42 0.32
N GLU A 212 18.29 11.10 0.25
CA GLU A 212 17.21 11.91 0.81
C GLU A 212 16.17 11.08 1.58
N HIS A 213 16.10 11.28 2.90
CA HIS A 213 15.00 11.01 3.86
C HIS A 213 14.39 9.61 3.98
N ARG A 214 14.96 8.51 3.45
CA ARG A 214 14.31 7.20 3.32
C ARG A 214 14.95 6.02 4.08
N GLY A 215 15.70 6.22 5.14
CA GLY A 215 16.36 5.13 5.88
C GLY A 215 15.60 4.64 7.14
N TYR A 216 14.31 4.96 7.30
CA TYR A 216 13.57 4.65 8.52
C TYR A 216 12.63 3.44 8.44
N GLY A 217 12.28 2.98 7.24
CA GLY A 217 11.27 1.91 7.06
C GLY A 217 11.70 0.60 7.70
N LEU A 218 12.82 0.02 7.26
CA LEU A 218 13.33 -1.25 7.79
C LEU A 218 13.76 -1.15 9.27
N TYR A 219 14.32 -0.01 9.68
CA TYR A 219 14.61 0.25 11.09
C TYR A 219 13.31 0.22 11.94
N SER A 220 12.25 0.89 11.47
CA SER A 220 10.96 0.90 12.16
C SER A 220 10.33 -0.50 12.20
N LEU A 221 10.40 -1.24 11.10
CA LEU A 221 9.94 -2.62 11.03
C LEU A 221 10.67 -3.50 12.06
N LYS A 222 12.00 -3.43 12.11
CA LYS A 222 12.81 -4.20 13.06
C LYS A 222 12.41 -3.88 14.50
N ARG A 223 12.24 -2.61 14.83
CA ARG A 223 11.80 -2.16 16.14
C ARG A 223 10.40 -2.69 16.49
N MET A 224 9.44 -2.62 15.57
CA MET A 224 8.09 -3.15 15.79
C MET A 224 8.11 -4.67 16.04
N ILE A 225 8.98 -5.40 15.32
CA ILE A 225 9.17 -6.84 15.54
C ILE A 225 9.81 -7.11 16.91
N ASP A 226 10.83 -6.34 17.30
CA ASP A 226 11.52 -6.51 18.58
C ASP A 226 10.61 -6.15 19.79
N ASP A 227 9.67 -5.22 19.59
CA ASP A 227 8.69 -4.82 20.61
C ASP A 227 7.56 -5.88 20.79
N THR A 228 7.46 -6.89 19.93
CA THR A 228 6.47 -7.95 20.03
C THR A 228 7.11 -9.34 20.22
N ALA A 229 6.66 -10.08 21.25
CA ALA A 229 7.14 -11.45 21.49
C ALA A 229 6.55 -12.49 20.48
N LYS A 230 5.58 -12.09 19.66
CA LYS A 230 4.84 -12.99 18.77
C LYS A 230 5.37 -13.03 17.35
N ALA A 231 6.24 -12.09 16.96
CA ALA A 231 6.73 -12.02 15.59
C ALA A 231 8.26 -12.13 15.52
N THR A 232 8.75 -12.70 14.42
CA THR A 232 10.17 -12.70 14.07
C THR A 232 10.33 -12.30 12.61
N LEU A 233 11.44 -11.60 12.30
CA LEU A 233 11.78 -11.19 10.95
C LEU A 233 13.04 -11.94 10.51
N GLU A 234 12.94 -12.65 9.40
CA GLU A 234 14.06 -13.32 8.73
C GLU A 234 14.33 -12.62 7.41
N THR A 235 15.61 -12.42 7.09
CA THR A 235 16.05 -11.78 5.84
C THR A 235 17.13 -12.61 5.19
N SER A 236 17.00 -12.82 3.90
CA SER A 236 18.01 -13.51 3.10
C SER A 236 18.19 -12.86 1.74
N PHE A 237 19.38 -13.04 1.18
CA PHE A 237 19.68 -12.64 -0.19
C PHE A 237 20.29 -13.83 -0.90
N LYS A 238 19.64 -14.30 -1.95
CA LYS A 238 20.11 -15.44 -2.74
C LYS A 238 19.64 -15.33 -4.19
N ASP A 239 20.53 -15.68 -5.13
CA ASP A 239 20.21 -15.74 -6.56
C ASP A 239 19.62 -14.43 -7.11
N CYS A 240 20.18 -13.28 -6.72
CA CYS A 240 19.67 -11.94 -7.07
C CYS A 240 18.25 -11.63 -6.54
N PHE A 241 17.79 -12.37 -5.54
CA PHE A 241 16.54 -12.08 -4.83
C PHE A 241 16.79 -11.74 -3.38
N PHE A 242 16.13 -10.65 -2.94
CA PHE A 242 16.03 -10.26 -1.55
C PHE A 242 14.71 -10.78 -0.99
N THR A 243 14.77 -11.53 0.10
CA THR A 243 13.58 -12.15 0.71
C THR A 243 13.49 -11.74 2.16
N GLN A 244 12.32 -11.25 2.55
CA GLN A 244 11.99 -10.92 3.93
C GLN A 244 10.75 -11.72 4.36
N THR A 245 10.83 -12.37 5.51
CA THR A 245 9.77 -13.21 6.06
C THR A 245 9.42 -12.74 7.46
N ILE A 246 8.17 -12.33 7.67
CA ILE A 246 7.58 -12.16 8.99
C ILE A 246 6.92 -13.47 9.37
N ARG A 247 7.39 -14.08 10.45
CA ARG A 247 6.77 -15.26 11.07
C ARG A 247 6.06 -14.82 12.34
N ILE A 248 4.78 -15.13 12.45
CA ILE A 248 3.89 -14.73 13.54
C ILE A 248 3.40 -15.98 14.24
N LYS A 249 3.59 -16.09 15.54
CA LYS A 249 3.06 -17.20 16.35
C LYS A 249 1.56 -17.06 16.53
N LYS A 250 0.80 -18.15 16.33
CA LYS A 250 -0.67 -18.17 16.48
C LYS A 250 -1.10 -18.22 17.94
N GLN A 251 -0.24 -18.67 18.85
CA GLN A 251 -0.47 -18.68 20.32
C GLN A 251 0.82 -18.36 21.07
#